data_85a89aecbf5092f148a6430bdea4a1a2
#
_entry.id   85a89aecbf5092f148a6430bdea4a1a2
#
_cell.length_a   1.000
_cell.length_b   1.000
_cell.length_c   1.000
_cell.angle_alpha   90.00
_cell.angle_beta   90.00
_cell.angle_gamma   90.00
#
_symmetry.space_group_name_H-M   'P 1'
#
loop_
_entity.id
_entity.type
_entity.pdbx_description
1 polymer ?
#
loop_
_entity_poly.entity_id
_entity_poly.type
_entity_poly.pdbx_seq_one_letter_code
_entity_poly.pdbx_strand_id
1 'polypeptide(L)'
;MSPGDITRLTQSITEKDRQALLRLRSEKIGKMELCAVDSTSRSAYGSSLADIRWGHNKENIALAQTNEVVVYTLSNHMPIYYMSFPGNIPDSRTMGVIQSDLRCAGFMNYVMITDRGYGTVQILEDNILHGQPAIMCMKTGHKFISDKIDSLGDFNVRPDGMEIDLDSKLYYKQYDIDYKVHGNGKSEKAASKMRLNLFFNPSWRSEGQINIDMKVEGQRSCLQKMLEGKEEAPDDETLKKDFCMFDVKLDKKRHVISFEKNEKKHNDSLRLLGFVAIVTLGLDLTAPQALAHYKLRDEQEKYFQQMKTEMCSDRQRNWSEDGKTGRLFVLVVGLVIGSYIRHIWKTTDLHSMFASSLDMLDEMRNIRCIERQGHATKITPFVGKQVEIAKAFGFDIPVGCEPGYKSKKVGRKRGRPKKSES
;
A
#
# COMPACT_ATOMS: atom_id res chain seq x y z
N MET A 1 7.72 -15.83 -26.60
CA MET A 1 7.20 -14.46 -26.75
C MET A 1 8.39 -13.54 -26.90
N SER A 2 8.48 -12.78 -27.98
CA SER A 2 9.57 -11.81 -28.20
C SER A 2 9.32 -10.52 -27.42
N PRO A 3 10.34 -9.67 -27.17
CA PRO A 3 10.13 -8.34 -26.58
C PRO A 3 9.10 -7.49 -27.34
N GLY A 4 9.07 -7.62 -28.68
CA GLY A 4 8.09 -6.93 -29.51
C GLY A 4 6.66 -7.43 -29.30
N ASP A 5 6.46 -8.73 -29.01
CA ASP A 5 5.14 -9.30 -28.69
C ASP A 5 4.62 -8.75 -27.35
N ILE A 6 5.52 -8.63 -26.36
CA ILE A 6 5.18 -8.04 -25.04
C ILE A 6 4.77 -6.58 -25.21
N THR A 7 5.51 -5.82 -26.02
CA THR A 7 5.17 -4.42 -26.28
C THR A 7 3.82 -4.30 -26.97
N ARG A 8 3.53 -5.09 -28.01
CA ARG A 8 2.23 -5.10 -28.69
C ARG A 8 1.09 -5.47 -27.73
N LEU A 9 1.29 -6.50 -26.90
CA LEU A 9 0.31 -6.91 -25.90
C LEU A 9 0.03 -5.77 -24.91
N THR A 10 1.05 -5.16 -24.33
CA THR A 10 0.83 -4.09 -23.35
C THR A 10 0.20 -2.85 -23.98
N GLN A 11 0.51 -2.51 -25.23
CA GLN A 11 -0.12 -1.38 -25.94
C GLN A 11 -1.56 -1.67 -26.39
N SER A 12 -1.98 -2.93 -26.49
CA SER A 12 -3.35 -3.29 -26.84
C SER A 12 -4.33 -3.25 -25.65
N ILE A 13 -3.83 -3.19 -24.42
CA ILE A 13 -4.64 -3.13 -23.21
C ILE A 13 -5.18 -1.71 -23.03
N THR A 14 -6.49 -1.61 -22.91
CA THR A 14 -7.23 -0.36 -22.85
C THR A 14 -7.87 -0.11 -21.47
N GLU A 15 -8.40 1.09 -21.26
CA GLU A 15 -9.21 1.40 -20.07
C GLU A 15 -10.46 0.50 -19.96
N LYS A 16 -11.01 0.04 -21.09
CA LYS A 16 -12.14 -0.91 -21.10
C LYS A 16 -11.74 -2.24 -20.44
N ASP A 17 -10.52 -2.72 -20.69
CA ASP A 17 -10.00 -3.96 -20.08
C ASP A 17 -9.76 -3.76 -18.59
N ARG A 18 -9.24 -2.60 -18.19
CA ARG A 18 -9.11 -2.23 -16.77
C ARG A 18 -10.46 -2.25 -16.07
N GLN A 19 -11.47 -1.61 -16.64
CA GLN A 19 -12.82 -1.56 -16.08
C GLN A 19 -13.47 -2.96 -16.01
N ALA A 20 -13.23 -3.81 -16.99
CA ALA A 20 -13.70 -5.20 -16.97
C ALA A 20 -13.07 -5.98 -15.82
N LEU A 21 -11.74 -5.84 -15.62
CA LEU A 21 -11.05 -6.45 -14.47
C LEU A 21 -11.63 -5.96 -13.14
N LEU A 22 -11.85 -4.66 -12.97
CA LEU A 22 -12.40 -4.09 -11.74
C LEU A 22 -13.81 -4.63 -11.45
N ARG A 23 -14.67 -4.76 -12.44
CA ARG A 23 -16.02 -5.36 -12.30
C ARG A 23 -15.93 -6.82 -11.86
N LEU A 24 -15.11 -7.62 -12.51
CA LEU A 24 -14.87 -9.02 -12.10
C LEU A 24 -14.38 -9.12 -10.65
N ARG A 25 -13.57 -8.15 -10.21
CA ARG A 25 -13.09 -8.11 -8.82
C ARG A 25 -14.21 -7.70 -7.86
N SER A 26 -15.08 -6.75 -8.23
CA SER A 26 -16.18 -6.30 -7.37
C SER A 26 -17.19 -7.43 -7.08
N GLU A 27 -17.39 -8.36 -8.02
CA GLU A 27 -18.24 -9.54 -7.84
C GLU A 27 -17.70 -10.55 -6.82
N LYS A 28 -16.39 -10.50 -6.52
CA LYS A 28 -15.70 -11.43 -5.63
C LYS A 28 -15.47 -10.89 -4.22
N ILE A 29 -15.82 -9.62 -3.98
CA ILE A 29 -15.66 -9.00 -2.66
C ILE A 29 -16.83 -9.39 -1.76
N GLY A 30 -16.49 -9.75 -0.51
CA GLY A 30 -17.47 -9.96 0.55
C GLY A 30 -18.08 -8.65 1.05
N LYS A 31 -19.22 -8.75 1.73
CA LYS A 31 -19.81 -7.59 2.42
C LYS A 31 -18.92 -7.18 3.59
N MET A 32 -18.75 -5.86 3.75
CA MET A 32 -17.92 -5.28 4.82
C MET A 32 -16.45 -5.75 4.80
N GLU A 33 -15.96 -6.15 3.61
CA GLU A 33 -14.55 -6.49 3.42
C GLU A 33 -13.65 -5.32 3.80
N LEU A 34 -12.63 -5.60 4.59
CA LEU A 34 -11.61 -4.61 4.95
C LEU A 34 -10.67 -4.41 3.76
N CYS A 35 -10.60 -3.19 3.26
CA CYS A 35 -9.80 -2.83 2.09
C CYS A 35 -8.84 -1.72 2.46
N ALA A 36 -7.56 -1.98 2.33
CA ALA A 36 -6.54 -0.99 2.61
C ALA A 36 -6.05 -0.30 1.33
N VAL A 37 -5.88 1.01 1.42
CA VAL A 37 -5.35 1.86 0.35
C VAL A 37 -3.92 2.21 0.68
N ASP A 38 -3.05 2.02 -0.27
CA ASP A 38 -1.67 2.50 -0.17
C ASP A 38 -1.13 2.89 -1.53
N SER A 39 -0.04 3.64 -1.54
CA SER A 39 0.61 4.12 -2.75
C SER A 39 2.12 3.94 -2.68
N THR A 40 2.73 3.78 -3.85
CA THR A 40 4.17 3.70 -3.99
C THR A 40 4.66 4.60 -5.11
N SER A 41 5.87 5.13 -4.97
CA SER A 41 6.52 5.88 -6.05
C SER A 41 7.24 4.93 -7.00
N ARG A 42 7.15 5.21 -8.31
CA ARG A 42 7.92 4.51 -9.32
C ARG A 42 8.71 5.52 -10.14
N SER A 43 10.01 5.56 -9.88
CA SER A 43 10.93 6.53 -10.46
C SER A 43 11.18 6.27 -11.94
N ALA A 44 11.46 7.32 -12.71
CA ALA A 44 11.77 7.27 -14.13
C ALA A 44 12.98 8.11 -14.48
N TYR A 45 13.77 7.63 -15.42
CA TYR A 45 14.88 8.40 -16.00
C TYR A 45 14.45 9.24 -17.21
N GLY A 46 13.37 8.85 -17.89
CA GLY A 46 12.84 9.54 -19.05
C GLY A 46 11.79 10.59 -18.69
N SER A 47 11.61 11.56 -19.57
CA SER A 47 10.62 12.65 -19.45
C SER A 47 9.51 12.56 -20.51
N SER A 48 9.43 11.45 -21.27
CA SER A 48 8.51 11.29 -22.40
C SER A 48 7.04 11.18 -22.02
N LEU A 49 6.74 10.79 -20.77
CA LEU A 49 5.39 10.62 -20.27
C LEU A 49 4.94 11.84 -19.47
N ALA A 50 3.71 12.29 -19.70
CA ALA A 50 3.16 13.48 -19.06
C ALA A 50 3.01 13.36 -17.54
N ASP A 51 2.83 12.14 -17.02
CA ASP A 51 2.64 11.85 -15.59
C ASP A 51 3.93 11.80 -14.79
N ILE A 52 5.08 11.71 -15.47
CA ILE A 52 6.37 11.72 -14.79
C ILE A 52 6.65 13.13 -14.29
N ARG A 53 6.53 13.32 -12.98
CA ARG A 53 6.68 14.61 -12.31
C ARG A 53 7.56 14.51 -11.07
N TRP A 54 8.25 15.59 -10.76
CA TRP A 54 8.95 15.74 -9.49
C TRP A 54 7.93 15.88 -8.36
N GLY A 55 8.12 15.13 -7.28
CA GLY A 55 7.27 15.14 -6.10
C GLY A 55 7.94 14.44 -4.92
N HIS A 56 7.21 14.18 -3.86
CA HIS A 56 7.72 13.41 -2.72
C HIS A 56 7.93 11.96 -3.13
N ASN A 57 9.20 11.58 -3.31
CA ASN A 57 9.59 10.22 -3.65
C ASN A 57 9.69 9.36 -2.38
N LYS A 58 8.85 8.33 -2.26
CA LYS A 58 8.80 7.43 -1.10
C LYS A 58 10.07 6.60 -0.90
N GLU A 59 10.93 6.51 -1.93
CA GLU A 59 12.23 5.83 -1.86
C GLU A 59 13.39 6.79 -1.60
N ASN A 60 13.11 8.08 -1.41
CA ASN A 60 14.11 9.14 -1.25
C ASN A 60 15.12 9.23 -2.42
N ILE A 61 14.69 8.85 -3.63
CA ILE A 61 15.49 8.93 -4.84
C ILE A 61 15.22 10.26 -5.52
N ALA A 62 16.27 11.00 -5.89
CA ALA A 62 16.17 12.27 -6.59
C ALA A 62 15.86 12.07 -8.09
N LEU A 63 14.66 11.58 -8.39
CA LEU A 63 14.15 11.36 -9.75
C LEU A 63 12.67 11.76 -9.84
N ALA A 64 12.25 12.19 -11.02
CA ALA A 64 10.84 12.32 -11.34
C ALA A 64 10.17 10.94 -11.34
N GLN A 65 8.86 10.88 -11.05
CA GLN A 65 8.17 9.64 -10.77
C GLN A 65 6.70 9.68 -11.18
N THR A 66 6.07 8.52 -11.18
CA THR A 66 4.61 8.33 -11.04
C THR A 66 4.28 7.80 -9.66
N ASN A 67 3.07 8.05 -9.15
CA ASN A 67 2.55 7.47 -7.92
C ASN A 67 1.54 6.39 -8.28
N GLU A 68 1.84 5.14 -7.91
CA GLU A 68 0.98 3.98 -8.16
C GLU A 68 0.16 3.70 -6.90
N VAL A 69 -1.15 3.82 -6.99
CA VAL A 69 -2.07 3.49 -5.88
C VAL A 69 -2.67 2.12 -6.12
N VAL A 70 -2.74 1.32 -5.08
CA VAL A 70 -3.40 0.00 -5.09
C VAL A 70 -4.29 -0.12 -3.87
N VAL A 71 -5.47 -0.70 -4.06
CA VAL A 71 -6.38 -1.09 -2.98
C VAL A 71 -6.39 -2.61 -2.86
N TYR A 72 -6.20 -3.11 -1.65
CA TYR A 72 -6.15 -4.55 -1.34
C TYR A 72 -7.23 -4.93 -0.35
N THR A 73 -7.77 -6.14 -0.51
CA THR A 73 -8.52 -6.79 0.56
C THR A 73 -7.57 -7.28 1.65
N LEU A 74 -7.97 -7.20 2.92
CA LEU A 74 -7.14 -7.70 4.03
C LEU A 74 -7.37 -9.19 4.33
N SER A 75 -8.51 -9.76 3.94
CA SER A 75 -8.82 -11.18 4.16
C SER A 75 -7.91 -12.13 3.40
N ASN A 76 -7.61 -11.80 2.15
CA ASN A 76 -6.82 -12.65 1.25
C ASN A 76 -5.72 -11.89 0.51
N HIS A 77 -5.51 -10.62 0.87
CA HIS A 77 -4.47 -9.73 0.33
C HIS A 77 -4.51 -9.61 -1.20
N MET A 78 -5.69 -9.61 -1.80
CA MET A 78 -5.82 -9.48 -3.24
C MET A 78 -6.03 -8.04 -3.67
N PRO A 79 -5.29 -7.56 -4.70
CA PRO A 79 -5.55 -6.25 -5.26
C PRO A 79 -6.94 -6.25 -5.93
N ILE A 80 -7.71 -5.20 -5.65
CA ILE A 80 -9.06 -5.01 -6.20
C ILE A 80 -9.15 -3.77 -7.07
N TYR A 81 -8.24 -2.82 -6.87
CA TYR A 81 -8.17 -1.57 -7.60
C TYR A 81 -6.73 -1.12 -7.73
N TYR A 82 -6.43 -0.41 -8.81
CA TYR A 82 -5.15 0.23 -9.02
C TYR A 82 -5.30 1.45 -9.95
N MET A 83 -4.42 2.42 -9.77
CA MET A 83 -4.30 3.59 -10.64
C MET A 83 -2.91 4.20 -10.57
N SER A 84 -2.45 4.78 -11.68
CA SER A 84 -1.24 5.59 -11.74
C SER A 84 -1.63 7.07 -11.73
N PHE A 85 -0.98 7.85 -10.88
CA PHE A 85 -1.15 9.30 -10.78
C PHE A 85 0.16 10.01 -11.08
N PRO A 86 0.10 11.27 -11.55
CA PRO A 86 1.30 12.10 -11.67
C PRO A 86 2.07 12.22 -10.35
N GLY A 87 3.39 12.15 -10.42
CA GLY A 87 4.26 12.07 -9.24
C GLY A 87 4.20 13.28 -8.30
N ASN A 88 3.67 14.41 -8.75
CA ASN A 88 3.50 15.62 -7.93
C ASN A 88 2.13 15.70 -7.22
N ILE A 89 1.24 14.73 -7.43
CA ILE A 89 -0.06 14.73 -6.77
C ILE A 89 0.08 14.04 -5.40
N PRO A 90 -0.25 14.74 -4.29
CA PRO A 90 -0.25 14.15 -2.97
C PRO A 90 -1.31 13.04 -2.82
N ASP A 91 -1.02 12.00 -2.06
CA ASP A 91 -1.92 10.86 -1.82
C ASP A 91 -3.32 11.29 -1.38
N SER A 92 -3.42 12.28 -0.50
CA SER A 92 -4.71 12.80 -0.03
C SER A 92 -5.62 13.37 -1.12
N ARG A 93 -5.06 13.77 -2.27
CA ARG A 93 -5.81 14.27 -3.42
C ARG A 93 -6.31 13.17 -4.35
N THR A 94 -5.79 11.97 -4.25
CA THR A 94 -6.16 10.83 -5.11
C THR A 94 -7.43 10.13 -4.63
N MET A 95 -7.77 10.23 -3.35
CA MET A 95 -8.83 9.45 -2.72
C MET A 95 -10.21 9.64 -3.36
N GLY A 96 -10.59 10.86 -3.72
CA GLY A 96 -11.87 11.13 -4.36
C GLY A 96 -12.03 10.41 -5.71
N VAL A 97 -10.95 10.33 -6.50
CA VAL A 97 -10.92 9.58 -7.77
C VAL A 97 -11.04 8.08 -7.49
N ILE A 98 -10.26 7.55 -6.55
CA ILE A 98 -10.27 6.13 -6.17
C ILE A 98 -11.67 5.69 -5.75
N GLN A 99 -12.31 6.43 -4.85
CA GLN A 99 -13.65 6.12 -4.36
C GLN A 99 -14.71 6.22 -5.45
N SER A 100 -14.61 7.21 -6.34
CA SER A 100 -15.52 7.35 -7.49
C SER A 100 -15.39 6.15 -8.44
N ASP A 101 -14.17 5.77 -8.79
CA ASP A 101 -13.88 4.62 -9.66
C ASP A 101 -14.37 3.31 -9.06
N LEU A 102 -14.13 3.10 -7.75
CA LEU A 102 -14.59 1.91 -7.04
C LEU A 102 -16.12 1.81 -7.09
N ARG A 103 -16.83 2.90 -6.83
CA ARG A 103 -18.29 2.93 -6.95
C ARG A 103 -18.76 2.63 -8.37
N CYS A 104 -18.15 3.25 -9.39
CA CYS A 104 -18.47 3.00 -10.79
C CYS A 104 -18.21 1.54 -11.21
N ALA A 105 -17.21 0.90 -10.63
CA ALA A 105 -16.90 -0.51 -10.86
C ALA A 105 -17.81 -1.48 -10.08
N GLY A 106 -18.69 -0.97 -9.22
CA GLY A 106 -19.67 -1.78 -8.47
C GLY A 106 -19.18 -2.25 -7.10
N PHE A 107 -18.07 -1.70 -6.59
CA PHE A 107 -17.65 -1.98 -5.22
C PHE A 107 -18.56 -1.27 -4.22
N MET A 108 -19.34 -2.05 -3.51
CA MET A 108 -20.29 -1.58 -2.51
C MET A 108 -20.01 -2.29 -1.18
N ASN A 109 -20.31 -1.61 -0.06
CA ASN A 109 -20.26 -2.21 1.28
C ASN A 109 -18.88 -2.78 1.68
N TYR A 110 -17.83 -2.08 1.38
CA TYR A 110 -16.47 -2.37 1.89
C TYR A 110 -16.07 -1.33 2.96
N VAL A 111 -15.10 -1.67 3.79
CA VAL A 111 -14.53 -0.77 4.80
C VAL A 111 -13.19 -0.27 4.30
N MET A 112 -13.03 1.05 4.16
CA MET A 112 -11.78 1.66 3.73
C MET A 112 -10.82 1.83 4.90
N ILE A 113 -9.60 1.29 4.80
CA ILE A 113 -8.53 1.52 5.77
C ILE A 113 -7.46 2.39 5.11
N THR A 114 -7.14 3.52 5.74
CA THR A 114 -6.18 4.48 5.19
C THR A 114 -5.11 4.85 6.19
N ASP A 115 -3.90 5.09 5.67
CA ASP A 115 -2.79 5.57 6.47
C ASP A 115 -2.91 7.06 6.81
N ARG A 116 -1.92 7.57 7.57
CA ARG A 116 -1.85 8.97 8.00
C ARG A 116 -1.71 9.96 6.82
N GLY A 117 -1.19 9.52 5.67
CA GLY A 117 -1.07 10.33 4.45
C GLY A 117 -2.43 10.69 3.87
N TYR A 118 -3.40 9.80 4.01
CA TYR A 118 -4.80 10.01 3.62
C TYR A 118 -5.66 10.59 4.74
N GLY A 119 -5.15 10.72 5.97
CA GLY A 119 -5.89 11.18 7.16
C GLY A 119 -6.18 12.68 7.16
N THR A 120 -7.01 13.15 6.26
CA THR A 120 -7.45 14.56 6.16
C THR A 120 -8.92 14.72 6.51
N VAL A 121 -9.28 15.91 6.99
CA VAL A 121 -10.70 16.25 7.27
C VAL A 121 -11.56 16.14 6.02
N GLN A 122 -11.04 16.52 4.86
CA GLN A 122 -11.79 16.42 3.61
C GLN A 122 -12.17 14.98 3.29
N ILE A 123 -11.26 14.02 3.41
CA ILE A 123 -11.55 12.60 3.15
C ILE A 123 -12.52 12.05 4.19
N LEU A 124 -12.40 12.45 5.45
CA LEU A 124 -13.35 12.11 6.50
C LEU A 124 -14.76 12.60 6.15
N GLU A 125 -14.90 13.84 5.74
CA GLU A 125 -16.18 14.46 5.37
C GLU A 125 -16.77 13.81 4.10
N ASP A 126 -15.94 13.50 3.10
CA ASP A 126 -16.36 12.77 1.91
C ASP A 126 -16.89 11.37 2.25
N ASN A 127 -16.26 10.66 3.18
CA ASN A 127 -16.73 9.37 3.68
C ASN A 127 -18.08 9.51 4.38
N ILE A 128 -18.27 10.54 5.21
CA ILE A 128 -19.55 10.82 5.88
C ILE A 128 -20.66 11.12 4.86
N LEU A 129 -20.39 11.97 3.88
CA LEU A 129 -21.36 12.36 2.83
C LEU A 129 -21.83 11.17 1.97
N HIS A 130 -20.96 10.18 1.78
CA HIS A 130 -21.26 9.00 0.98
C HIS A 130 -21.67 7.78 1.82
N GLY A 131 -21.71 7.89 3.15
CA GLY A 131 -21.98 6.76 4.04
C GLY A 131 -20.95 5.64 3.93
N GLN A 132 -19.69 5.98 3.59
CA GLN A 132 -18.59 5.01 3.42
C GLN A 132 -17.99 4.64 4.77
N PRO A 133 -18.10 3.36 5.22
CA PRO A 133 -17.42 2.92 6.42
C PRO A 133 -15.88 3.00 6.27
N ALA A 134 -15.20 3.47 7.33
CA ALA A 134 -13.76 3.66 7.26
C ALA A 134 -13.06 3.50 8.61
N ILE A 135 -11.79 3.10 8.55
CA ILE A 135 -10.80 3.16 9.64
C ILE A 135 -9.66 4.04 9.16
N MET A 136 -9.52 5.22 9.73
CA MET A 136 -8.61 6.24 9.22
C MET A 136 -7.59 6.64 10.28
N CYS A 137 -6.30 6.50 9.99
CA CYS A 137 -5.27 7.13 10.82
C CYS A 137 -5.21 8.63 10.50
N MET A 138 -5.57 9.45 11.48
CA MET A 138 -5.66 10.90 11.33
C MET A 138 -4.44 11.61 11.90
N LYS A 139 -4.12 12.78 11.35
CA LYS A 139 -3.09 13.66 11.95
C LYS A 139 -3.58 14.21 13.27
N THR A 140 -2.79 14.08 14.33
CA THR A 140 -3.13 14.52 15.69
C THR A 140 -3.33 16.04 15.81
N GLY A 141 -2.83 16.83 14.85
CA GLY A 141 -3.00 18.28 14.79
C GLY A 141 -4.39 18.77 14.35
N HIS A 142 -5.31 17.89 13.92
CA HIS A 142 -6.70 18.30 13.67
C HIS A 142 -7.38 18.71 14.95
N LYS A 143 -8.08 19.86 14.94
CA LYS A 143 -8.63 20.50 16.13
C LYS A 143 -9.46 19.55 17.00
N PHE A 144 -10.39 18.80 16.42
CA PHE A 144 -11.25 17.87 17.17
C PHE A 144 -10.47 16.72 17.84
N ILE A 145 -9.22 16.43 17.39
CA ILE A 145 -8.30 15.45 17.97
C ILE A 145 -7.42 16.13 19.02
N SER A 146 -6.78 17.25 18.67
CA SER A 146 -5.89 17.97 19.58
C SER A 146 -6.60 18.45 20.83
N ASP A 147 -7.86 18.92 20.72
CA ASP A 147 -8.68 19.32 21.88
C ASP A 147 -8.92 18.13 22.84
N LYS A 148 -9.04 16.90 22.33
CA LYS A 148 -9.16 15.71 23.16
C LYS A 148 -7.82 15.31 23.80
N ILE A 149 -6.71 15.47 23.10
CA ILE A 149 -5.37 15.26 23.65
C ILE A 149 -5.13 16.26 24.78
N ASP A 150 -5.47 17.54 24.58
CA ASP A 150 -5.30 18.59 25.61
C ASP A 150 -6.14 18.32 26.87
N SER A 151 -7.30 17.68 26.72
CA SER A 151 -8.16 17.31 27.85
C SER A 151 -7.59 16.17 28.73
N LEU A 152 -6.50 15.52 28.31
CA LEU A 152 -5.86 14.43 29.06
C LEU A 152 -4.86 14.94 30.12
N GLY A 153 -4.58 16.24 30.19
CA GLY A 153 -3.66 16.81 31.14
C GLY A 153 -2.18 16.57 30.82
N ASP A 154 -1.33 16.57 31.86
CA ASP A 154 0.11 16.38 31.68
C ASP A 154 0.48 14.89 31.53
N PHE A 155 1.23 14.55 30.46
CA PHE A 155 1.44 13.16 30.00
C PHE A 155 2.81 12.58 30.33
N ASN A 156 3.51 13.11 31.33
CA ASN A 156 4.90 12.70 31.55
C ASN A 156 5.05 11.21 31.92
N VAL A 157 4.00 10.58 32.47
CA VAL A 157 4.04 9.16 32.86
C VAL A 157 2.88 8.39 32.24
N ARG A 158 1.64 8.73 32.59
CA ARG A 158 0.40 8.12 32.08
C ARG A 158 -0.65 9.21 31.93
N PRO A 159 -1.22 9.39 30.73
CA PRO A 159 -2.32 10.34 30.56
C PRO A 159 -3.53 9.93 31.41
N ASP A 160 -4.17 10.91 32.04
CA ASP A 160 -5.31 10.66 32.92
C ASP A 160 -6.49 10.02 32.18
N GLY A 161 -7.05 8.99 32.79
CA GLY A 161 -8.22 8.28 32.27
C GLY A 161 -7.98 7.49 31.00
N MET A 162 -6.74 7.14 30.64
CA MET A 162 -6.43 6.17 29.60
C MET A 162 -6.33 4.75 30.18
N GLU A 163 -6.84 3.78 29.42
CA GLU A 163 -6.69 2.35 29.69
C GLU A 163 -5.40 1.84 29.02
N ILE A 164 -4.97 0.63 29.36
CA ILE A 164 -3.82 -0.03 28.71
C ILE A 164 -4.30 -1.27 27.95
N ASP A 165 -3.91 -1.36 26.68
CA ASP A 165 -4.00 -2.58 25.90
C ASP A 165 -2.71 -3.40 26.08
N LEU A 166 -2.82 -4.57 26.70
CA LEU A 166 -1.67 -5.40 27.05
C LEU A 166 -1.00 -6.03 25.83
N ASP A 167 -1.79 -6.29 24.77
CA ASP A 167 -1.27 -6.94 23.56
C ASP A 167 -0.42 -5.96 22.73
N SER A 168 -0.91 -4.74 22.54
CA SER A 168 -0.16 -3.71 21.82
C SER A 168 0.82 -2.92 22.70
N LYS A 169 0.69 -3.00 24.02
CA LYS A 169 1.43 -2.23 25.03
C LYS A 169 1.26 -0.71 24.85
N LEU A 170 0.06 -0.31 24.46
CA LEU A 170 -0.30 1.10 24.27
C LEU A 170 -1.33 1.51 25.30
N TYR A 171 -1.25 2.77 25.76
CA TYR A 171 -2.37 3.41 26.44
C TYR A 171 -3.39 3.84 25.39
N TYR A 172 -4.69 3.72 25.70
CA TYR A 172 -5.75 4.15 24.78
C TYR A 172 -6.91 4.80 25.51
N LYS A 173 -7.63 5.65 24.78
CA LYS A 173 -8.92 6.19 25.17
C LYS A 173 -9.81 6.33 23.96
N GLN A 174 -11.07 5.94 24.10
CA GLN A 174 -12.07 6.03 23.05
C GLN A 174 -13.06 7.15 23.36
N TYR A 175 -13.40 7.91 22.34
CA TYR A 175 -14.39 8.98 22.41
C TYR A 175 -15.44 8.80 21.32
N ASP A 176 -16.72 8.87 21.71
CA ASP A 176 -17.82 9.02 20.74
C ASP A 176 -17.93 10.49 20.35
N ILE A 177 -17.98 10.76 19.06
CA ILE A 177 -18.03 12.11 18.50
C ILE A 177 -19.19 12.21 17.54
N ASP A 178 -20.10 13.17 17.80
CA ASP A 178 -21.11 13.60 16.83
C ASP A 178 -20.48 14.64 15.90
N TYR A 179 -20.06 14.20 14.72
CA TYR A 179 -19.35 15.04 13.74
C TYR A 179 -20.34 15.62 12.73
N LYS A 180 -20.25 16.93 12.49
CA LYS A 180 -21.10 17.65 11.56
C LYS A 180 -20.30 18.19 10.38
N VAL A 181 -20.72 17.83 9.17
CA VAL A 181 -20.17 18.35 7.93
C VAL A 181 -20.91 19.62 7.53
N HIS A 182 -20.18 20.70 7.34
CA HIS A 182 -20.75 21.98 6.95
C HIS A 182 -20.44 22.30 5.47
N GLY A 183 -21.43 22.85 4.77
CA GLY A 183 -21.23 23.36 3.41
C GLY A 183 -20.64 24.77 3.36
N ASN A 184 -20.43 25.28 2.18
CA ASN A 184 -19.95 26.63 1.89
C ASN A 184 -20.97 27.71 2.32
N GLY A 185 -21.43 27.75 3.53
CA GLY A 185 -22.46 28.67 4.01
C GLY A 185 -22.96 28.36 5.40
N LYS A 186 -22.22 27.62 6.18
CA LYS A 186 -22.55 27.20 7.57
C LYS A 186 -23.78 26.28 7.71
N SER A 187 -24.50 25.94 6.64
CA SER A 187 -25.58 24.95 6.71
C SER A 187 -24.98 23.55 6.89
N GLU A 188 -25.56 22.79 7.83
CA GLU A 188 -25.23 21.38 8.02
C GLU A 188 -25.63 20.58 6.78
N LYS A 189 -24.67 19.87 6.17
CA LYS A 189 -24.92 18.99 5.02
C LYS A 189 -25.16 17.55 5.43
N ALA A 190 -24.47 17.09 6.45
CA ALA A 190 -24.58 15.75 7.01
C ALA A 190 -24.06 15.73 8.43
N ALA A 191 -24.52 14.77 9.22
CA ALA A 191 -23.95 14.45 10.52
C ALA A 191 -23.73 12.96 10.62
N SER A 192 -22.69 12.55 11.34
CA SER A 192 -22.38 11.14 11.60
C SER A 192 -21.82 10.96 12.99
N LYS A 193 -22.20 9.86 13.62
CA LYS A 193 -21.51 9.37 14.81
C LYS A 193 -20.24 8.66 14.37
N MET A 194 -19.12 9.02 14.96
CA MET A 194 -17.84 8.37 14.74
C MET A 194 -17.14 8.13 16.07
N ARG A 195 -16.20 7.20 16.10
CA ARG A 195 -15.35 7.00 17.28
C ARG A 195 -13.93 7.46 16.99
N LEU A 196 -13.41 8.27 17.89
CA LEU A 196 -12.00 8.64 17.93
C LEU A 196 -11.30 7.74 18.94
N ASN A 197 -10.38 6.93 18.46
CA ASN A 197 -9.53 6.05 19.25
C ASN A 197 -8.15 6.71 19.36
N LEU A 198 -7.83 7.27 20.51
CA LEU A 198 -6.51 7.83 20.81
C LEU A 198 -5.63 6.77 21.45
N PHE A 199 -4.45 6.58 20.91
CA PHE A 199 -3.41 5.71 21.46
C PHE A 199 -2.21 6.56 21.85
N PHE A 200 -1.55 6.19 22.94
CA PHE A 200 -0.36 6.86 23.43
C PHE A 200 0.74 5.84 23.75
N ASN A 201 1.96 6.14 23.28
CA ASN A 201 3.16 5.36 23.58
C ASN A 201 4.25 6.29 24.14
N PRO A 202 4.66 6.11 25.41
CA PRO A 202 5.75 6.89 26.01
C PRO A 202 7.08 6.77 25.27
N SER A 203 7.39 5.60 24.71
CA SER A 203 8.63 5.38 23.94
C SER A 203 8.63 6.21 22.66
N TRP A 204 7.52 6.23 21.92
CA TRP A 204 7.39 7.07 20.70
C TRP A 204 7.47 8.56 21.04
N ARG A 205 6.97 8.96 22.22
CA ARG A 205 7.11 10.34 22.72
C ARG A 205 8.57 10.68 22.92
N SER A 206 9.32 9.82 23.61
CA SER A 206 10.75 10.03 23.90
C SER A 206 11.59 10.08 22.62
N GLU A 207 11.36 9.14 21.68
CA GLU A 207 12.02 9.17 20.36
C GLU A 207 11.68 10.43 19.56
N GLY A 208 10.40 10.81 19.57
CA GLY A 208 9.94 12.02 18.89
C GLY A 208 10.57 13.28 19.47
N GLN A 209 10.75 13.35 20.79
CA GLN A 209 11.41 14.46 21.45
C GLN A 209 12.88 14.54 21.02
N ILE A 210 13.63 13.44 21.04
CA ILE A 210 15.02 13.41 20.57
C ILE A 210 15.11 13.91 19.12
N ASN A 211 14.20 13.46 18.24
CA ASN A 211 14.18 13.89 16.85
C ASN A 211 13.90 15.40 16.70
N ILE A 212 13.01 15.96 17.53
CA ILE A 212 12.76 17.40 17.54
C ILE A 212 13.99 18.15 18.06
N ASP A 213 14.61 17.70 19.13
CA ASP A 213 15.81 18.32 19.71
C ASP A 213 16.97 18.28 18.70
N MET A 214 17.18 17.17 18.00
CA MET A 214 18.18 17.06 16.91
C MET A 214 17.86 18.05 15.78
N LYS A 215 16.56 18.18 15.40
CA LYS A 215 16.16 19.16 14.38
C LYS A 215 16.41 20.58 14.81
N VAL A 216 16.08 20.93 16.05
CA VAL A 216 16.33 22.26 16.63
C VAL A 216 17.82 22.57 16.61
N GLU A 217 18.66 21.63 17.04
CA GLU A 217 20.11 21.85 17.07
C GLU A 217 20.72 21.92 15.65
N GLY A 218 20.24 21.11 14.71
CA GLY A 218 20.61 21.23 13.29
C GLY A 218 20.26 22.59 12.69
N GLN A 219 19.03 23.07 12.93
CA GLN A 219 18.60 24.40 12.47
C GLN A 219 19.43 25.51 13.13
N ARG A 220 19.71 25.41 14.44
CA ARG A 220 20.56 26.33 15.17
C ARG A 220 21.95 26.43 14.56
N SER A 221 22.58 25.28 14.30
CA SER A 221 23.93 25.21 13.72
C SER A 221 23.99 25.90 12.33
N CYS A 222 22.98 25.66 11.48
CA CYS A 222 22.93 26.32 10.17
C CYS A 222 22.70 27.84 10.30
N LEU A 223 21.78 28.28 11.18
CA LEU A 223 21.53 29.72 11.41
C LEU A 223 22.74 30.42 12.00
N GLN A 224 23.52 29.74 12.83
CA GLN A 224 24.77 30.28 13.38
C GLN A 224 25.80 30.55 12.27
N LYS A 225 25.95 29.61 11.30
CA LYS A 225 26.85 29.81 10.15
C LYS A 225 26.40 30.97 9.26
N MET A 226 25.06 31.12 9.07
CA MET A 226 24.50 32.27 8.34
C MET A 226 24.75 33.60 9.05
N LEU A 227 24.60 33.63 10.39
CA LEU A 227 24.92 34.78 11.21
C LEU A 227 26.39 35.18 11.13
N GLU A 228 27.28 34.22 11.06
CA GLU A 228 28.74 34.41 10.90
C GLU A 228 29.14 34.76 9.45
N GLY A 229 28.19 34.83 8.52
CA GLY A 229 28.44 35.12 7.10
C GLY A 229 29.14 34.00 6.34
N LYS A 230 29.11 32.76 6.87
CA LYS A 230 29.69 31.58 6.20
C LYS A 230 28.75 30.94 5.20
N GLU A 231 27.45 31.13 5.35
CA GLU A 231 26.40 30.65 4.47
C GLU A 231 25.39 31.77 4.20
N GLU A 232 24.79 31.78 3.02
CA GLU A 232 23.73 32.73 2.67
C GLU A 232 22.37 32.24 3.16
N ALA A 233 21.48 33.18 3.53
CA ALA A 233 20.11 32.82 3.90
C ALA A 233 19.31 32.40 2.66
N PRO A 234 18.54 31.31 2.71
CA PRO A 234 17.67 30.90 1.63
C PRO A 234 16.51 31.90 1.42
N ASP A 235 15.67 31.66 0.42
CA ASP A 235 14.45 32.45 0.21
C ASP A 235 13.48 32.37 1.41
N ASP A 236 12.51 33.29 1.46
CA ASP A 236 11.59 33.42 2.59
C ASP A 236 10.69 32.18 2.80
N GLU A 237 10.35 31.49 1.73
CA GLU A 237 9.53 30.28 1.80
C GLU A 237 10.33 29.14 2.41
N THR A 238 11.53 28.92 1.93
CA THR A 238 12.49 27.93 2.45
C THR A 238 12.87 28.26 3.90
N LEU A 239 13.13 29.52 4.22
CA LEU A 239 13.47 29.93 5.58
C LEU A 239 12.33 29.59 6.57
N LYS A 240 11.08 29.90 6.23
CA LYS A 240 9.90 29.59 7.08
C LYS A 240 9.65 28.10 7.21
N LYS A 241 9.94 27.32 6.18
CA LYS A 241 9.72 25.86 6.14
C LYS A 241 10.81 25.11 6.87
N ASP A 242 12.06 25.38 6.52
CA ASP A 242 13.20 24.59 6.99
C ASP A 242 13.74 25.02 8.34
N PHE A 243 13.53 26.30 8.71
CA PHE A 243 13.92 26.87 10.02
C PHE A 243 12.73 27.19 10.92
N CYS A 244 11.66 26.39 10.79
CA CYS A 244 10.38 26.65 11.46
C CYS A 244 10.44 26.70 13.00
N MET A 245 11.50 26.19 13.64
CA MET A 245 11.68 26.20 15.10
C MET A 245 12.31 27.52 15.60
N PHE A 246 12.64 28.44 14.72
CA PHE A 246 13.25 29.72 15.04
C PHE A 246 12.52 30.89 14.40
N ASP A 247 12.53 32.01 15.09
CA ASP A 247 12.17 33.31 14.55
C ASP A 247 13.45 33.99 14.10
N VAL A 248 13.60 34.19 12.78
CA VAL A 248 14.82 34.70 12.16
C VAL A 248 14.61 36.15 11.69
N LYS A 249 15.54 37.06 12.02
CA LYS A 249 15.56 38.44 11.53
C LYS A 249 16.65 38.61 10.50
N LEU A 250 16.28 39.20 9.35
CA LEU A 250 17.18 39.47 8.23
C LEU A 250 17.38 41.01 8.09
N ASP A 251 18.54 41.40 7.55
CA ASP A 251 18.78 42.76 7.09
C ASP A 251 18.21 43.00 5.67
N LYS A 252 18.37 44.21 5.14
CA LYS A 252 17.93 44.60 3.78
C LYS A 252 18.66 43.81 2.67
N LYS A 253 19.84 43.26 2.97
CA LYS A 253 20.65 42.44 2.06
C LYS A 253 20.45 40.94 2.26
N ARG A 254 19.45 40.55 3.08
CA ARG A 254 19.13 39.19 3.47
C ARG A 254 20.20 38.45 4.30
N HIS A 255 21.05 39.15 5.02
CA HIS A 255 21.93 38.53 6.00
C HIS A 255 21.16 38.31 7.31
N VAL A 256 21.42 37.18 7.97
CA VAL A 256 20.85 36.87 9.28
C VAL A 256 21.48 37.84 10.31
N ILE A 257 20.64 38.61 10.98
CA ILE A 257 21.07 39.55 12.06
C ILE A 257 20.94 38.88 13.43
N SER A 258 19.85 38.15 13.64
CA SER A 258 19.59 37.42 14.88
C SER A 258 18.57 36.31 14.64
N PHE A 259 18.58 35.33 15.52
CA PHE A 259 17.56 34.30 15.56
C PHE A 259 17.28 33.89 17.02
N GLU A 260 16.04 33.57 17.30
CA GLU A 260 15.59 33.12 18.60
C GLU A 260 14.72 31.88 18.46
N LYS A 261 14.82 30.93 19.41
CA LYS A 261 13.99 29.72 19.40
C LYS A 261 12.52 30.11 19.60
N ASN A 262 11.65 29.65 18.74
CA ASN A 262 10.22 29.83 18.88
C ASN A 262 9.66 28.79 19.86
N GLU A 263 9.60 29.17 21.15
CA GLU A 263 9.16 28.29 22.24
C GLU A 263 7.73 27.78 22.03
N LYS A 264 6.85 28.62 21.48
CA LYS A 264 5.46 28.21 21.20
C LYS A 264 5.43 27.07 20.18
N LYS A 265 6.11 27.19 19.04
CA LYS A 265 6.15 26.15 18.03
C LYS A 265 6.84 24.88 18.53
N HIS A 266 7.89 25.05 19.34
CA HIS A 266 8.56 23.93 19.97
C HIS A 266 7.61 23.18 20.92
N ASN A 267 6.94 23.85 21.83
CA ASN A 267 5.99 23.26 22.76
C ASN A 267 4.78 22.63 22.05
N ASP A 268 4.25 23.30 21.02
CA ASP A 268 3.17 22.74 20.17
C ASP A 268 3.61 21.44 19.48
N SER A 269 4.87 21.35 19.07
CA SER A 269 5.41 20.13 18.45
C SER A 269 5.58 18.99 19.48
N LEU A 270 5.97 19.28 20.70
CA LEU A 270 6.11 18.30 21.77
C LEU A 270 4.76 17.79 22.28
N ARG A 271 3.73 18.62 22.27
CA ARG A 271 2.41 18.35 22.83
C ARG A 271 1.74 17.11 22.23
N LEU A 272 1.89 16.91 20.92
CA LEU A 272 1.23 15.84 20.18
C LEU A 272 2.08 14.56 20.01
N LEU A 273 3.29 14.55 20.57
CA LEU A 273 4.20 13.41 20.47
C LEU A 273 3.67 12.18 21.22
N GLY A 274 3.95 11.03 20.66
CA GLY A 274 3.56 9.73 21.22
C GLY A 274 2.11 9.36 20.97
N PHE A 275 1.27 10.29 20.44
CA PHE A 275 -0.12 10.02 20.13
C PHE A 275 -0.32 9.54 18.69
N VAL A 276 -1.21 8.55 18.54
CA VAL A 276 -1.78 8.11 17.28
C VAL A 276 -3.30 8.19 17.39
N ALA A 277 -3.96 8.73 16.38
CA ALA A 277 -5.39 8.89 16.33
C ALA A 277 -5.99 8.06 15.21
N ILE A 278 -6.86 7.11 15.54
CA ILE A 278 -7.61 6.30 14.59
C ILE A 278 -9.08 6.64 14.72
N VAL A 279 -9.66 7.14 13.64
CA VAL A 279 -11.11 7.39 13.55
C VAL A 279 -11.78 6.19 12.90
N THR A 280 -12.86 5.70 13.52
CA THR A 280 -13.74 4.67 12.95
C THR A 280 -15.08 5.28 12.61
N LEU A 281 -15.52 5.07 11.37
CA LEU A 281 -16.77 5.59 10.82
C LEU A 281 -17.65 4.44 10.35
N GLY A 282 -18.93 4.41 10.79
CA GLY A 282 -19.89 3.37 10.40
C GLY A 282 -19.58 1.98 10.95
N LEU A 283 -18.76 1.88 12.01
CA LEU A 283 -18.30 0.63 12.60
C LEU A 283 -18.43 0.69 14.12
N ASP A 284 -18.88 -0.40 14.72
CA ASP A 284 -18.93 -0.56 16.18
C ASP A 284 -17.73 -1.37 16.65
N LEU A 285 -16.57 -0.71 16.77
CA LEU A 285 -15.31 -1.32 17.18
C LEU A 285 -14.82 -0.72 18.49
N THR A 286 -14.23 -1.54 19.35
CA THR A 286 -13.42 -1.06 20.47
C THR A 286 -12.09 -0.49 19.98
N ALA A 287 -11.41 0.34 20.78
CA ALA A 287 -10.13 0.90 20.39
C ALA A 287 -9.07 -0.18 20.06
N PRO A 288 -8.88 -1.26 20.85
CA PRO A 288 -7.97 -2.35 20.49
C PRO A 288 -8.35 -3.04 19.16
N GLN A 289 -9.64 -3.26 18.89
CA GLN A 289 -10.09 -3.84 17.62
C GLN A 289 -9.79 -2.91 16.44
N ALA A 290 -10.05 -1.61 16.57
CA ALA A 290 -9.73 -0.63 15.54
C ALA A 290 -8.22 -0.60 15.23
N LEU A 291 -7.38 -0.68 16.26
CA LEU A 291 -5.93 -0.77 16.10
C LEU A 291 -5.49 -2.08 15.43
N ALA A 292 -6.08 -3.21 15.83
CA ALA A 292 -5.79 -4.51 15.23
C ALA A 292 -6.11 -4.51 13.73
N HIS A 293 -7.28 -4.02 13.34
CA HIS A 293 -7.64 -3.89 11.93
C HIS A 293 -6.72 -2.92 11.17
N TYR A 294 -6.36 -1.80 11.79
CA TYR A 294 -5.43 -0.85 11.18
C TYR A 294 -4.04 -1.46 10.93
N LYS A 295 -3.53 -2.26 11.87
CA LYS A 295 -2.22 -2.94 11.74
C LYS A 295 -2.18 -3.99 10.65
N LEU A 296 -3.32 -4.60 10.27
CA LEU A 296 -3.36 -5.55 9.14
C LEU A 296 -2.89 -4.90 7.82
N ARG A 297 -2.94 -3.57 7.74
CA ARG A 297 -2.42 -2.82 6.60
C ARG A 297 -0.91 -3.01 6.39
N ASP A 298 -0.13 -3.24 7.43
CA ASP A 298 1.34 -3.31 7.35
C ASP A 298 1.84 -4.46 6.44
N GLU A 299 0.99 -5.45 6.17
CA GLU A 299 1.33 -6.49 5.18
C GLU A 299 1.38 -5.96 3.73
N GLN A 300 0.82 -4.78 3.43
CA GLN A 300 0.83 -4.20 2.07
C GLN A 300 2.23 -3.79 1.61
N GLU A 301 3.09 -3.37 2.51
CA GLU A 301 4.47 -3.02 2.16
C GLU A 301 5.18 -4.18 1.46
N LYS A 302 4.88 -5.42 1.87
CA LYS A 302 5.39 -6.65 1.24
C LYS A 302 4.92 -6.81 -0.20
N TYR A 303 3.70 -6.34 -0.55
CA TYR A 303 3.19 -6.42 -1.92
C TYR A 303 3.87 -5.42 -2.84
N PHE A 304 4.07 -4.20 -2.38
CA PHE A 304 4.84 -3.23 -3.15
C PHE A 304 6.29 -3.66 -3.32
N GLN A 305 6.89 -4.26 -2.31
CA GLN A 305 8.21 -4.86 -2.42
C GLN A 305 8.20 -5.97 -3.48
N GLN A 306 7.22 -6.87 -3.47
CA GLN A 306 7.07 -7.91 -4.48
C GLN A 306 6.94 -7.33 -5.89
N MET A 307 6.10 -6.32 -6.08
CA MET A 307 5.95 -5.63 -7.36
C MET A 307 7.27 -5.04 -7.85
N LYS A 308 8.04 -4.41 -6.98
CA LYS A 308 9.30 -3.75 -7.32
C LYS A 308 10.43 -4.73 -7.56
N THR A 309 10.61 -5.72 -6.68
CA THR A 309 11.74 -6.65 -6.70
C THR A 309 11.47 -7.87 -7.55
N GLU A 310 10.45 -8.67 -7.22
CA GLU A 310 10.19 -9.95 -7.89
C GLU A 310 9.66 -9.75 -9.32
N MET A 311 8.84 -8.72 -9.56
CA MET A 311 8.32 -8.39 -10.89
C MET A 311 9.17 -7.35 -11.65
N CYS A 312 10.34 -6.96 -11.10
CA CYS A 312 11.29 -6.01 -11.71
C CYS A 312 10.63 -4.70 -12.16
N SER A 313 9.69 -4.18 -11.36
CA SER A 313 8.94 -2.95 -11.67
C SER A 313 9.34 -1.76 -10.80
N ASP A 314 10.57 -1.72 -10.34
CA ASP A 314 11.18 -0.64 -9.55
C ASP A 314 11.28 0.69 -10.32
N ARG A 315 11.36 0.61 -11.66
CA ARG A 315 11.51 1.77 -12.55
C ARG A 315 10.45 1.79 -13.63
N GLN A 316 10.01 3.01 -13.99
CA GLN A 316 9.18 3.24 -15.17
C GLN A 316 10.07 3.15 -16.42
N ARG A 317 9.87 2.10 -17.23
CA ARG A 317 10.68 1.80 -18.44
C ARG A 317 9.86 1.89 -19.71
N ASN A 318 8.72 2.57 -19.68
CA ASN A 318 7.83 2.70 -20.83
C ASN A 318 8.03 4.08 -21.49
N TRP A 319 7.81 4.12 -22.80
CA TRP A 319 7.98 5.32 -23.62
C TRP A 319 6.66 5.92 -24.10
N SER A 320 5.54 5.18 -23.94
CA SER A 320 4.20 5.59 -24.31
C SER A 320 3.22 5.40 -23.17
N GLU A 321 2.15 6.20 -23.16
CA GLU A 321 1.07 6.11 -22.15
C GLU A 321 0.38 4.75 -22.21
N ASP A 322 0.06 4.24 -23.42
CA ASP A 322 -0.56 2.92 -23.61
C ASP A 322 0.34 1.81 -23.06
N GLY A 323 1.65 1.85 -23.37
CA GLY A 323 2.61 0.87 -22.85
C GLY A 323 2.73 0.92 -21.33
N LYS A 324 2.66 2.12 -20.72
CA LYS A 324 2.64 2.30 -19.26
C LYS A 324 1.39 1.68 -18.64
N THR A 325 0.22 2.02 -19.18
CA THR A 325 -1.09 1.56 -18.71
C THR A 325 -1.20 0.04 -18.81
N GLY A 326 -0.87 -0.54 -19.97
CA GLY A 326 -0.92 -1.98 -20.16
C GLY A 326 0.09 -2.74 -19.32
N ARG A 327 1.30 -2.20 -19.12
CA ARG A 327 2.28 -2.84 -18.24
C ARG A 327 1.81 -2.85 -16.79
N LEU A 328 1.21 -1.76 -16.31
CA LEU A 328 0.64 -1.72 -14.97
C LEU A 328 -0.51 -2.72 -14.81
N PHE A 329 -1.38 -2.86 -15.82
CA PHE A 329 -2.42 -3.88 -15.86
C PHE A 329 -1.83 -5.28 -15.69
N VAL A 330 -0.83 -5.64 -16.51
CA VAL A 330 -0.18 -6.97 -16.45
C VAL A 330 0.45 -7.21 -15.08
N LEU A 331 1.09 -6.19 -14.49
CA LEU A 331 1.65 -6.27 -13.14
C LEU A 331 0.58 -6.55 -12.08
N VAL A 332 -0.56 -5.88 -12.15
CA VAL A 332 -1.68 -6.09 -11.21
C VAL A 332 -2.30 -7.47 -11.38
N VAL A 333 -2.48 -7.96 -12.61
CA VAL A 333 -2.90 -9.35 -12.85
C VAL A 333 -1.91 -10.34 -12.25
N GLY A 334 -0.60 -10.09 -12.41
CA GLY A 334 0.46 -10.88 -11.77
C GLY A 334 0.36 -10.85 -10.23
N LEU A 335 0.08 -9.69 -9.65
CA LEU A 335 -0.14 -9.55 -8.20
C LEU A 335 -1.38 -10.32 -7.72
N VAL A 336 -2.47 -10.32 -8.49
CA VAL A 336 -3.67 -11.12 -8.16
C VAL A 336 -3.32 -12.60 -8.13
N ILE A 337 -2.63 -13.10 -9.16
CA ILE A 337 -2.18 -14.50 -9.23
C ILE A 337 -1.24 -14.83 -8.07
N GLY A 338 -0.24 -13.98 -7.81
CA GLY A 338 0.72 -14.17 -6.72
C GLY A 338 0.06 -14.16 -5.34
N SER A 339 -0.93 -13.27 -5.13
CA SER A 339 -1.71 -13.22 -3.89
C SER A 339 -2.56 -14.48 -3.71
N TYR A 340 -3.19 -14.97 -4.78
CA TYR A 340 -3.95 -16.21 -4.74
C TYR A 340 -3.07 -17.42 -4.39
N ILE A 341 -1.92 -17.55 -5.04
CA ILE A 341 -0.94 -18.60 -4.75
C ILE A 341 -0.50 -18.56 -3.29
N ARG A 342 -0.18 -17.37 -2.77
CA ARG A 342 0.23 -17.18 -1.38
C ARG A 342 -0.90 -17.48 -0.40
N HIS A 343 -2.14 -17.10 -0.73
CA HIS A 343 -3.31 -17.39 0.08
C HIS A 343 -3.50 -18.91 0.22
N ILE A 344 -3.50 -19.67 -0.88
CA ILE A 344 -3.60 -21.13 -0.86
C ILE A 344 -2.45 -21.74 -0.05
N TRP A 345 -1.22 -21.31 -0.28
CA TRP A 345 -0.06 -21.78 0.49
C TRP A 345 -0.24 -21.56 2.00
N LYS A 346 -0.72 -20.36 2.44
CA LYS A 346 -0.92 -20.02 3.85
C LYS A 346 -2.09 -20.77 4.51
N THR A 347 -3.16 -21.06 3.75
CA THR A 347 -4.42 -21.59 4.29
C THR A 347 -4.56 -23.10 4.17
N THR A 348 -3.61 -23.78 3.54
CA THR A 348 -3.58 -25.25 3.38
C THR A 348 -2.33 -25.82 4.05
N ASP A 349 -2.22 -27.15 4.11
CA ASP A 349 -1.05 -27.84 4.68
C ASP A 349 0.26 -27.58 3.91
N LEU A 350 0.20 -26.90 2.77
CA LEU A 350 1.37 -26.58 1.95
C LEU A 350 2.39 -25.71 2.71
N HIS A 351 1.96 -24.86 3.64
CA HIS A 351 2.87 -24.05 4.47
C HIS A 351 3.78 -24.90 5.37
N SER A 352 3.36 -26.12 5.74
CA SER A 352 4.19 -27.06 6.50
C SER A 352 5.18 -27.84 5.61
N MET A 353 4.89 -27.93 4.31
CA MET A 353 5.67 -28.68 3.33
C MET A 353 6.73 -27.87 2.60
N PHE A 354 6.53 -26.57 2.49
CA PHE A 354 7.37 -25.62 1.78
C PHE A 354 7.65 -24.37 2.63
N ALA A 355 8.90 -23.93 2.66
CA ALA A 355 9.30 -22.74 3.42
C ALA A 355 8.68 -21.44 2.89
N SER A 356 8.35 -21.39 1.59
CA SER A 356 7.73 -20.26 0.94
C SER A 356 6.84 -20.69 -0.24
N SER A 357 5.97 -19.77 -0.68
CA SER A 357 5.19 -19.99 -1.92
C SER A 357 6.07 -20.08 -3.17
N LEU A 358 7.26 -19.48 -3.15
CA LEU A 358 8.23 -19.60 -4.26
C LEU A 358 8.85 -21.01 -4.31
N ASP A 359 9.25 -21.57 -3.16
CA ASP A 359 9.76 -22.95 -3.09
C ASP A 359 8.71 -23.94 -3.60
N MET A 360 7.43 -23.70 -3.28
CA MET A 360 6.32 -24.49 -3.80
C MET A 360 6.21 -24.39 -5.33
N LEU A 361 6.36 -23.20 -5.91
CA LEU A 361 6.35 -23.01 -7.37
C LEU A 361 7.58 -23.66 -8.03
N ASP A 362 8.74 -23.62 -7.38
CA ASP A 362 9.95 -24.26 -7.89
C ASP A 362 9.81 -25.79 -7.96
N GLU A 363 9.09 -26.40 -6.99
CA GLU A 363 8.75 -27.82 -7.08
C GLU A 363 7.94 -28.14 -8.36
N MET A 364 7.00 -27.25 -8.74
CA MET A 364 6.20 -27.45 -9.96
C MET A 364 7.01 -27.29 -11.27
N ARG A 365 8.14 -26.58 -11.24
CA ARG A 365 9.05 -26.48 -12.40
C ARG A 365 9.68 -27.80 -12.83
N ASN A 366 9.67 -28.80 -11.96
CA ASN A 366 10.14 -30.14 -12.28
C ASN A 366 9.19 -30.90 -13.23
N ILE A 367 7.94 -30.44 -13.37
CA ILE A 367 6.99 -30.99 -14.32
C ILE A 367 7.34 -30.47 -15.72
N ARG A 368 7.60 -31.39 -16.65
CA ARG A 368 7.99 -31.06 -18.02
C ARG A 368 6.92 -31.52 -19.01
N CYS A 369 6.58 -30.64 -19.93
CA CYS A 369 5.78 -30.90 -21.08
C CYS A 369 6.73 -31.14 -22.28
N ILE A 370 6.63 -32.30 -22.93
CA ILE A 370 7.49 -32.68 -24.06
C ILE A 370 6.61 -32.74 -25.29
N GLU A 371 6.79 -31.79 -26.19
CA GLU A 371 6.12 -31.75 -27.49
C GLU A 371 7.09 -32.18 -28.58
N ARG A 372 6.67 -33.11 -29.43
CA ARG A 372 7.40 -33.53 -30.61
C ARG A 372 6.47 -33.47 -31.80
N GLN A 373 6.94 -32.91 -32.90
CA GLN A 373 6.16 -32.82 -34.14
C GLN A 373 5.67 -34.21 -34.57
N GLY A 374 4.37 -34.35 -34.81
CA GLY A 374 3.74 -35.62 -35.19
C GLY A 374 3.53 -36.63 -34.05
N HIS A 375 3.75 -36.25 -32.80
CA HIS A 375 3.54 -37.10 -31.65
C HIS A 375 2.63 -36.41 -30.61
N ALA A 376 1.92 -37.21 -29.81
CA ALA A 376 1.14 -36.68 -28.69
C ALA A 376 2.06 -36.05 -27.66
N THR A 377 1.64 -34.93 -27.12
CA THR A 377 2.29 -34.26 -26.01
C THR A 377 2.42 -35.19 -24.80
N LYS A 378 3.61 -35.23 -24.19
CA LYS A 378 3.87 -36.00 -22.96
C LYS A 378 4.18 -35.06 -21.83
N ILE A 379 3.49 -35.25 -20.70
CA ILE A 379 3.75 -34.58 -19.45
C ILE A 379 4.43 -35.60 -18.51
N THR A 380 5.45 -35.16 -17.76
CA THR A 380 6.06 -36.02 -16.73
C THR A 380 5.04 -36.33 -15.63
N PRO A 381 5.02 -37.54 -15.05
CA PRO A 381 4.11 -37.88 -13.97
C PRO A 381 4.32 -36.95 -12.76
N PHE A 382 3.21 -36.57 -12.12
CA PHE A 382 3.23 -35.86 -10.86
C PHE A 382 3.71 -36.80 -9.75
N VAL A 383 4.54 -36.30 -8.84
CA VAL A 383 5.08 -37.09 -7.73
C VAL A 383 4.96 -36.37 -6.41
N GLY A 384 4.72 -37.12 -5.35
CA GLY A 384 4.78 -36.64 -3.96
C GLY A 384 4.13 -35.26 -3.74
N LYS A 385 4.95 -34.30 -3.44
CA LYS A 385 4.54 -32.91 -3.13
C LYS A 385 3.75 -32.22 -4.26
N GLN A 386 4.01 -32.55 -5.53
CA GLN A 386 3.33 -31.96 -6.68
C GLN A 386 1.84 -32.37 -6.71
N VAL A 387 1.51 -33.57 -6.25
CA VAL A 387 0.13 -34.04 -6.12
C VAL A 387 -0.62 -33.23 -5.05
N GLU A 388 0.03 -32.98 -3.92
CA GLU A 388 -0.59 -32.17 -2.86
C GLU A 388 -0.80 -30.72 -3.28
N ILE A 389 0.13 -30.14 -4.06
CA ILE A 389 -0.06 -28.82 -4.67
C ILE A 389 -1.28 -28.85 -5.60
N ALA A 390 -1.35 -29.84 -6.52
CA ALA A 390 -2.48 -29.94 -7.46
C ALA A 390 -3.82 -30.03 -6.74
N LYS A 391 -3.91 -30.85 -5.68
CA LYS A 391 -5.12 -30.97 -4.84
C LYS A 391 -5.49 -29.64 -4.16
N ALA A 392 -4.53 -28.95 -3.54
CA ALA A 392 -4.77 -27.69 -2.85
C ALA A 392 -5.29 -26.59 -3.78
N PHE A 393 -4.82 -26.57 -5.03
CA PHE A 393 -5.27 -25.64 -6.08
C PHE A 393 -6.51 -26.11 -6.83
N GLY A 394 -7.01 -27.35 -6.59
CA GLY A 394 -8.14 -27.90 -7.29
C GLY A 394 -7.84 -28.25 -8.75
N PHE A 395 -6.59 -28.55 -9.10
CA PHE A 395 -6.22 -28.97 -10.45
C PHE A 395 -6.40 -30.48 -10.62
N ASP A 396 -7.05 -30.88 -11.71
CA ASP A 396 -7.07 -32.27 -12.16
C ASP A 396 -5.71 -32.65 -12.72
N ILE A 397 -5.15 -33.76 -12.20
CA ILE A 397 -3.91 -34.32 -12.77
C ILE A 397 -4.26 -34.95 -14.12
N PRO A 398 -3.58 -34.56 -15.22
CA PRO A 398 -3.88 -35.09 -16.54
C PRO A 398 -3.77 -36.64 -16.57
N VAL A 399 -4.69 -37.28 -17.27
CA VAL A 399 -4.72 -38.74 -17.44
C VAL A 399 -3.38 -39.25 -17.97
N GLY A 400 -2.79 -40.20 -17.30
CA GLY A 400 -1.47 -40.75 -17.64
C GLY A 400 -0.30 -40.01 -17.00
N CYS A 401 -0.60 -39.02 -16.14
CA CYS A 401 0.39 -38.28 -15.34
C CYS A 401 0.28 -38.58 -13.83
N GLU A 402 -0.56 -39.54 -13.45
CA GLU A 402 -0.76 -39.94 -12.04
C GLU A 402 0.51 -40.61 -11.48
N PRO A 403 0.75 -40.50 -10.17
CA PRO A 403 1.88 -41.16 -9.52
C PRO A 403 1.91 -42.65 -9.79
N GLY A 404 3.06 -43.13 -10.26
CA GLY A 404 3.24 -44.54 -10.57
C GLY A 404 2.62 -45.03 -11.91
N TYR A 405 2.08 -44.10 -12.73
CA TYR A 405 1.59 -44.47 -14.05
C TYR A 405 2.71 -45.08 -14.89
N LYS A 406 2.58 -46.40 -15.17
CA LYS A 406 3.44 -47.12 -16.13
C LYS A 406 2.73 -47.12 -17.47
N SER A 407 3.24 -46.37 -18.46
CA SER A 407 2.71 -46.45 -19.82
C SER A 407 2.66 -47.88 -20.24
N LYS A 408 1.47 -48.39 -20.63
CA LYS A 408 1.38 -49.73 -21.26
C LYS A 408 2.33 -49.73 -22.44
N LYS A 409 3.41 -50.52 -22.35
CA LYS A 409 4.29 -50.76 -23.49
C LYS A 409 3.41 -51.34 -24.60
N VAL A 410 3.09 -50.53 -25.61
CA VAL A 410 2.51 -51.06 -26.85
C VAL A 410 3.56 -52.00 -27.43
N GLY A 411 3.31 -53.28 -27.25
CA GLY A 411 4.19 -54.30 -27.73
C GLY A 411 4.34 -54.16 -29.26
N ARG A 412 5.48 -53.66 -29.70
CA ARG A 412 5.86 -53.80 -31.10
C ARG A 412 5.91 -55.30 -31.41
N LYS A 413 4.91 -55.83 -32.11
CA LYS A 413 5.03 -57.12 -32.77
C LYS A 413 6.24 -57.01 -33.70
N ARG A 414 7.38 -57.60 -33.31
CA ARG A 414 8.49 -57.79 -34.19
C ARG A 414 8.03 -58.74 -35.29
N GLY A 415 7.63 -58.20 -36.43
CA GLY A 415 7.45 -58.97 -37.63
C GLY A 415 8.80 -59.52 -38.03
N ARG A 416 8.95 -60.86 -37.95
CA ARG A 416 10.10 -61.61 -38.50
C ARG A 416 10.03 -61.49 -40.02
N PRO A 417 11.06 -60.99 -40.71
CA PRO A 417 11.04 -61.01 -42.17
C PRO A 417 10.99 -62.52 -42.66
N LYS A 418 10.03 -62.85 -43.53
CA LYS A 418 10.00 -64.10 -44.20
C LYS A 418 11.25 -64.19 -45.09
N LYS A 419 12.04 -65.27 -44.91
CA LYS A 419 13.06 -65.66 -45.86
C LYS A 419 12.36 -66.00 -47.16
N SER A 420 12.73 -65.38 -48.29
CA SER A 420 12.43 -65.85 -49.63
C SER A 420 13.34 -67.03 -49.90
N GLU A 421 12.69 -68.18 -50.13
CA GLU A 421 13.33 -69.35 -50.79
C GLU A 421 13.37 -69.09 -52.27
N SER A 422 14.57 -69.22 -52.85
CA SER A 422 14.92 -70.06 -54.06
C SER A 422 16.32 -69.78 -54.42
#